data_a2123cfe0d87b42caedcd8f1526c14f4
#
_entry.id   a2123cfe0d87b42caedcd8f1526c14f4
#
_cell.length_a   1.000
_cell.length_b   1.000
_cell.length_c   1.000
_cell.angle_alpha   90.00
_cell.angle_beta   90.00
_cell.angle_gamma   90.00
#
_symmetry.space_group_name_H-M   'P 1'
#
loop_
_entity.id
_entity.type
_entity.pdbx_description
1 polymer ?
#
loop_
_entity_poly.entity_id
_entity_poly.type
_entity_poly.pdbx_seq_one_letter_code
_entity_poly.pdbx_strand_id
1 'polypeptide(L)'
;MGDDVPPDVAWMSEQKSIIWGGNNFGLPRSTGWLVWDKCHPDESRHSQAELAWTNVVKTVRHYREAYHGFMRQRDGWFHPTQKPPGLMRWCIGLAGVPETICDPYMGSGTTGIAAVQLGCKFVGIEIDRRYFDVACERIENEQRQCRLAV
;
A
#
# COMPACT_ATOMS: atom_id res chain seq x y z
N MET A 1 9.39 5.08 25.89
CA MET A 1 9.81 3.79 25.35
C MET A 1 8.56 3.18 24.74
N GLY A 2 8.38 3.30 23.45
CA GLY A 2 7.28 2.63 22.75
C GLY A 2 7.69 1.17 22.60
N ASP A 3 6.80 0.28 22.96
CA ASP A 3 7.01 -1.14 22.77
C ASP A 3 7.13 -1.40 21.26
N ASP A 4 8.34 -1.72 20.79
CA ASP A 4 8.65 -2.08 19.41
C ASP A 4 8.07 -3.46 19.02
N VAL A 5 6.91 -3.80 19.58
CA VAL A 5 6.19 -5.02 19.22
C VAL A 5 5.47 -4.75 17.91
N PRO A 6 5.79 -5.47 16.84
CA PRO A 6 5.07 -5.30 15.58
C PRO A 6 3.58 -5.60 15.79
N PRO A 7 2.68 -4.90 15.08
CA PRO A 7 1.25 -5.13 15.22
C PRO A 7 0.90 -6.59 14.88
N ASP A 8 -0.03 -7.18 15.63
CA ASP A 8 -0.60 -8.46 15.25
C ASP A 8 -1.51 -8.26 14.01
N VAL A 9 -1.06 -8.77 12.89
CA VAL A 9 -1.78 -8.70 11.61
C VAL A 9 -2.25 -10.08 11.14
N ALA A 10 -2.12 -11.12 11.97
CA ALA A 10 -2.46 -12.50 11.59
C ALA A 10 -3.95 -12.65 11.20
N TRP A 11 -4.84 -11.92 11.87
CA TRP A 11 -6.27 -11.89 11.57
C TRP A 11 -6.59 -11.45 10.14
N MET A 12 -5.73 -10.64 9.52
CA MET A 12 -5.90 -10.20 8.13
C MET A 12 -5.76 -11.37 7.14
N SER A 13 -5.06 -12.43 7.52
CA SER A 13 -4.86 -13.60 6.66
C SER A 13 -6.13 -14.45 6.43
N GLU A 14 -7.16 -14.25 7.25
CA GLU A 14 -8.47 -14.90 7.12
C GLU A 14 -9.31 -14.33 5.97
N GLN A 15 -8.95 -13.14 5.48
CA GLN A 15 -9.57 -12.47 4.35
C GLN A 15 -8.62 -12.45 3.15
N LYS A 16 -9.13 -12.06 1.97
CA LYS A 16 -8.26 -11.75 0.81
C LYS A 16 -7.37 -10.57 1.16
N SER A 17 -6.07 -10.80 1.30
CA SER A 17 -5.15 -9.82 1.84
C SER A 17 -3.83 -9.73 1.08
N ILE A 18 -3.28 -8.51 1.06
CA ILE A 18 -1.93 -8.18 0.64
C ILE A 18 -1.30 -7.38 1.78
N ILE A 19 -0.26 -7.92 2.41
CA ILE A 19 0.33 -7.35 3.63
C ILE A 19 1.79 -7.00 3.34
N TRP A 20 2.06 -5.73 3.11
CA TRP A 20 3.42 -5.22 2.89
C TRP A 20 4.26 -5.35 4.16
N GLY A 21 5.53 -5.74 3.99
CA GLY A 21 6.39 -6.08 5.13
C GLY A 21 6.02 -7.42 5.78
N GLY A 22 5.18 -8.23 5.14
CA GLY A 22 4.69 -9.50 5.67
C GLY A 22 5.76 -10.51 6.07
N ASN A 23 6.99 -10.32 5.60
CA ASN A 23 8.15 -11.09 6.02
C ASN A 23 8.60 -10.81 7.48
N ASN A 24 8.08 -9.75 8.10
CA ASN A 24 8.39 -9.35 9.48
C ASN A 24 7.29 -9.79 10.47
N PHE A 25 6.21 -10.42 10.01
CA PHE A 25 5.07 -10.82 10.82
C PHE A 25 4.90 -12.33 10.86
N GLY A 26 4.29 -12.85 11.92
CA GLY A 26 3.96 -14.26 12.09
C GLY A 26 2.78 -14.73 11.25
N LEU A 27 2.83 -14.51 9.93
CA LEU A 27 1.77 -14.86 9.00
C LEU A 27 1.80 -16.35 8.61
N PRO A 28 0.66 -16.95 8.24
CA PRO A 28 0.61 -18.31 7.73
C PRO A 28 1.49 -18.48 6.49
N ARG A 29 1.90 -19.73 6.22
CA ARG A 29 2.64 -20.02 4.98
C ARG A 29 1.80 -19.67 3.76
N SER A 30 2.41 -18.96 2.82
CA SER A 30 1.82 -18.65 1.52
C SER A 30 2.81 -18.95 0.40
N THR A 31 2.30 -19.41 -0.73
CA THR A 31 3.05 -19.48 -1.98
C THR A 31 2.98 -18.17 -2.76
N GLY A 32 2.06 -17.29 -2.39
CA GLY A 32 1.86 -15.97 -2.97
C GLY A 32 2.71 -14.92 -2.29
N TRP A 33 3.59 -14.29 -3.06
CA TRP A 33 4.37 -13.14 -2.60
C TRP A 33 4.39 -12.06 -3.67
N LEU A 34 4.34 -10.81 -3.24
CA LEU A 34 4.56 -9.68 -4.12
C LEU A 34 5.93 -9.08 -3.81
N VAL A 35 6.66 -8.76 -4.86
CA VAL A 35 7.95 -8.10 -4.79
C VAL A 35 7.83 -6.75 -5.47
N TRP A 36 8.11 -5.67 -4.74
CA TRP A 36 8.26 -4.35 -5.33
C TRP A 36 9.74 -4.01 -5.43
N ASP A 37 10.28 -4.02 -6.66
CA ASP A 37 11.61 -3.54 -6.99
C ASP A 37 11.58 -2.01 -7.09
N LYS A 38 12.35 -1.35 -6.23
CA LYS A 38 12.46 0.11 -6.12
C LYS A 38 13.42 0.72 -7.12
N CYS A 39 14.05 -0.10 -7.96
CA CYS A 39 15.08 0.32 -8.93
C CYS A 39 16.28 1.03 -8.27
N HIS A 40 16.61 0.70 -7.02
CA HIS A 40 17.82 1.23 -6.40
C HIS A 40 19.06 0.58 -7.00
N PRO A 41 20.16 1.33 -7.19
CA PRO A 41 21.45 0.74 -7.58
C PRO A 41 21.93 -0.30 -6.55
N ASP A 42 22.73 -1.27 -7.01
CA ASP A 42 23.27 -2.34 -6.14
C ASP A 42 24.12 -1.81 -4.98
N GLU A 43 24.74 -0.65 -5.15
CA GLU A 43 25.56 0.02 -4.12
C GLU A 43 24.72 0.83 -3.12
N SER A 44 23.40 0.86 -3.27
CA SER A 44 22.50 1.61 -2.38
C SER A 44 22.51 1.02 -0.97
N ARG A 45 22.57 1.89 0.04
CA ARG A 45 22.34 1.48 1.45
C ARG A 45 20.86 1.20 1.77
N HIS A 46 19.97 1.52 0.84
CA HIS A 46 18.53 1.29 0.98
C HIS A 46 18.14 -0.07 0.42
N SER A 47 17.10 -0.66 0.97
CA SER A 47 16.54 -1.90 0.47
C SER A 47 16.12 -1.75 -1.00
N GLN A 48 16.62 -2.65 -1.86
CA GLN A 48 16.31 -2.67 -3.30
C GLN A 48 14.86 -3.07 -3.58
N ALA A 49 14.27 -3.86 -2.66
CA ALA A 49 12.89 -4.33 -2.82
C ALA A 49 12.15 -4.36 -1.49
N GLU A 50 10.82 -4.33 -1.57
CA GLU A 50 9.93 -4.67 -0.47
C GLU A 50 9.10 -5.90 -0.83
N LEU A 51 8.75 -6.68 0.21
CA LEU A 51 7.96 -7.89 0.07
C LEU A 51 6.57 -7.70 0.67
N ALA A 52 5.56 -8.24 -0.01
CA ALA A 52 4.24 -8.40 0.59
C ALA A 52 3.82 -9.87 0.60
N TRP A 53 3.38 -10.34 1.76
CA TRP A 53 2.66 -11.60 1.88
C TRP A 53 1.27 -11.45 1.26
N THR A 54 0.80 -12.50 0.56
CA THR A 54 -0.57 -12.48 0.04
C THR A 54 -1.15 -13.89 -0.07
N ASN A 55 -2.47 -13.99 0.09
CA ASN A 55 -3.28 -15.16 -0.24
C ASN A 55 -4.13 -14.95 -1.51
N VAL A 56 -4.00 -13.79 -2.17
CA VAL A 56 -4.74 -13.43 -3.38
C VAL A 56 -4.22 -14.16 -4.61
N VAL A 57 -2.91 -14.32 -4.70
CA VAL A 57 -2.23 -15.08 -5.76
C VAL A 57 -1.46 -16.26 -5.18
N LYS A 58 -1.22 -17.30 -5.99
CA LYS A 58 -0.52 -18.52 -5.56
C LYS A 58 0.93 -18.59 -6.05
N THR A 59 1.45 -17.51 -6.61
CA THR A 59 2.80 -17.44 -7.16
C THR A 59 3.43 -16.10 -6.79
N VAL A 60 4.77 -16.04 -6.88
CA VAL A 60 5.47 -14.77 -6.73
C VAL A 60 5.15 -13.86 -7.91
N ARG A 61 4.84 -12.60 -7.62
CA ARG A 61 4.61 -11.55 -8.62
C ARG A 61 5.58 -10.41 -8.36
N HIS A 62 6.00 -9.76 -9.43
CA HIS A 62 6.99 -8.71 -9.40
C HIS A 62 6.44 -7.41 -10.03
N TYR A 63 6.63 -6.31 -9.34
CA TYR A 63 6.31 -4.96 -9.80
C TYR A 63 7.57 -4.11 -9.73
N ARG A 64 7.82 -3.30 -10.75
CA ARG A 64 9.02 -2.47 -10.83
C ARG A 64 8.61 -1.02 -11.03
N GLU A 65 8.93 -0.20 -10.06
CA GLU A 65 8.71 1.25 -10.13
C GLU A 65 9.71 1.94 -9.21
N ALA A 66 10.50 2.85 -9.79
CA ALA A 66 11.39 3.69 -9.01
C ALA A 66 10.55 4.68 -8.19
N TYR A 67 10.65 4.59 -6.87
CA TYR A 67 9.97 5.50 -5.97
C TYR A 67 10.93 5.93 -4.87
N HIS A 68 11.46 7.12 -5.02
CA HIS A 68 12.33 7.74 -4.03
C HIS A 68 11.48 8.61 -3.11
N GLY A 69 11.06 8.08 -1.97
CA GLY A 69 10.23 8.78 -0.99
C GLY A 69 10.81 10.11 -0.49
N PHE A 70 12.10 10.36 -0.74
CA PHE A 70 12.79 11.62 -0.45
C PHE A 70 12.80 12.62 -1.61
N MET A 71 12.49 12.21 -2.82
CA MET A 71 12.38 13.13 -3.95
C MET A 71 10.95 13.66 -4.05
N ARG A 72 10.81 14.97 -4.24
CA ARG A 72 9.52 15.62 -4.57
C ARG A 72 8.95 14.98 -5.83
N GLN A 73 8.10 13.99 -5.64
CA GLN A 73 7.27 13.49 -6.72
C GLN A 73 6.05 14.39 -6.89
N ARG A 74 5.39 14.29 -8.04
CA ARG A 74 4.18 15.04 -8.38
C ARG A 74 3.11 15.00 -7.28
N ASP A 75 3.09 13.90 -6.50
CA ASP A 75 2.07 13.64 -5.46
C ASP A 75 2.49 14.08 -4.05
N GLY A 76 3.69 14.67 -3.89
CA GLY A 76 4.23 15.08 -2.58
C GLY A 76 4.73 13.90 -1.72
N TRP A 77 5.49 14.22 -0.67
CA TRP A 77 5.93 13.26 0.33
C TRP A 77 5.21 13.56 1.65
N PHE A 78 4.34 12.65 2.06
CA PHE A 78 3.46 12.84 3.21
C PHE A 78 3.69 11.82 4.33
N HIS A 79 4.40 10.70 4.03
CA HIS A 79 4.63 9.65 5.01
C HIS A 79 5.94 8.90 4.72
N PRO A 80 6.76 8.56 5.75
CA PRO A 80 8.07 7.89 5.57
C PRO A 80 8.02 6.59 4.77
N THR A 81 6.94 5.84 4.90
CA THR A 81 6.75 4.54 4.23
C THR A 81 5.70 4.61 3.11
N GLN A 82 5.46 5.81 2.57
CA GLN A 82 4.51 6.01 1.48
C GLN A 82 4.87 5.15 0.27
N LYS A 83 3.88 4.45 -0.26
CA LYS A 83 4.00 3.63 -1.47
C LYS A 83 3.47 4.37 -2.70
N PRO A 84 3.94 4.04 -3.91
CA PRO A 84 3.43 4.69 -5.12
C PRO A 84 1.98 4.26 -5.42
N PRO A 85 1.12 5.18 -5.90
CA PRO A 85 -0.26 4.82 -6.30
C PRO A 85 -0.31 3.73 -7.38
N GLY A 86 0.67 3.69 -8.30
CA GLY A 86 0.80 2.66 -9.32
C GLY A 86 0.91 1.27 -8.73
N LEU A 87 1.75 1.11 -7.70
CA LEU A 87 1.89 -0.15 -6.96
C LEU A 87 0.56 -0.59 -6.33
N MET A 88 -0.17 0.35 -5.71
CA MET A 88 -1.46 0.02 -5.07
C MET A 88 -2.52 -0.36 -6.10
N ARG A 89 -2.61 0.33 -7.25
CA ARG A 89 -3.50 -0.08 -8.35
C ARG A 89 -3.17 -1.49 -8.85
N TRP A 90 -1.89 -1.80 -9.00
CA TRP A 90 -1.47 -3.14 -9.40
C TRP A 90 -1.92 -4.21 -8.38
N CYS A 91 -1.75 -3.95 -7.07
CA CYS A 91 -2.21 -4.84 -6.02
C CYS A 91 -3.73 -5.06 -6.07
N ILE A 92 -4.50 -3.98 -6.22
CA ILE A 92 -5.96 -4.05 -6.34
C ILE A 92 -6.37 -4.84 -7.59
N GLY A 93 -5.67 -4.64 -8.70
CA GLY A 93 -5.89 -5.41 -9.94
C GLY A 93 -5.67 -6.91 -9.77
N LEU A 94 -4.62 -7.31 -9.03
CA LEU A 94 -4.38 -8.73 -8.69
C LEU A 94 -5.51 -9.32 -7.85
N ALA A 95 -6.15 -8.53 -7.00
CA ALA A 95 -7.30 -8.94 -6.19
C ALA A 95 -8.62 -9.00 -6.99
N GLY A 96 -8.60 -8.65 -8.28
CA GLY A 96 -9.76 -8.66 -9.16
C GLY A 96 -10.65 -7.42 -9.02
N VAL A 97 -10.09 -6.29 -8.59
CA VAL A 97 -10.82 -5.02 -8.40
C VAL A 97 -12.09 -5.23 -7.56
N PRO A 98 -11.96 -5.50 -6.26
CA PRO A 98 -13.10 -5.79 -5.39
C PRO A 98 -13.99 -4.55 -5.22
N GLU A 99 -15.26 -4.74 -4.87
CA GLU A 99 -16.19 -3.64 -4.62
C GLU A 99 -15.71 -2.73 -3.49
N THR A 100 -15.16 -3.32 -2.43
CA THR A 100 -14.73 -2.60 -1.23
C THR A 100 -13.31 -3.02 -0.83
N ILE A 101 -12.50 -2.05 -0.49
CA ILE A 101 -11.13 -2.22 0.01
C ILE A 101 -11.05 -1.64 1.41
N CYS A 102 -10.44 -2.39 2.33
CA CYS A 102 -10.11 -1.92 3.67
C CYS A 102 -8.58 -1.85 3.84
N ASP A 103 -8.09 -0.72 4.34
CA ASP A 103 -6.70 -0.53 4.73
C ASP A 103 -6.65 -0.07 6.20
N PRO A 104 -6.35 -0.98 7.15
CA PRO A 104 -6.31 -0.65 8.58
C PRO A 104 -5.06 0.13 9.00
N TYR A 105 -4.12 0.36 8.08
CA TYR A 105 -2.88 1.10 8.29
C TYR A 105 -2.62 2.07 7.13
N MET A 106 -3.63 2.89 6.79
CA MET A 106 -3.67 3.62 5.52
C MET A 106 -2.58 4.70 5.38
N GLY A 107 -1.96 5.14 6.48
CA GLY A 107 -0.94 6.19 6.48
C GLY A 107 -1.43 7.45 5.76
N SER A 108 -0.73 7.87 4.72
CA SER A 108 -1.11 9.01 3.88
C SER A 108 -2.19 8.73 2.82
N GLY A 109 -2.85 7.56 2.87
CA GLY A 109 -4.03 7.25 2.05
C GLY A 109 -3.75 6.80 0.61
N THR A 110 -2.56 6.30 0.29
CA THR A 110 -2.22 5.90 -1.09
C THR A 110 -3.12 4.77 -1.61
N THR A 111 -3.49 3.81 -0.75
CA THR A 111 -4.45 2.75 -1.09
C THR A 111 -5.82 3.34 -1.42
N GLY A 112 -6.26 4.35 -0.67
CA GLY A 112 -7.52 5.05 -0.93
C GLY A 112 -7.53 5.79 -2.26
N ILE A 113 -6.44 6.46 -2.63
CA ILE A 113 -6.28 7.09 -3.95
C ILE A 113 -6.43 6.05 -5.07
N ALA A 114 -5.71 4.92 -4.96
CA ALA A 114 -5.78 3.85 -5.94
C ALA A 114 -7.18 3.23 -6.03
N ALA A 115 -7.88 3.09 -4.90
CA ALA A 115 -9.25 2.61 -4.83
C ALA A 115 -10.22 3.53 -5.58
N VAL A 116 -10.12 4.84 -5.36
CA VAL A 116 -10.91 5.87 -6.06
C VAL A 116 -10.68 5.80 -7.57
N GLN A 117 -9.43 5.72 -8.01
CA GLN A 117 -9.06 5.62 -9.43
C GLN A 117 -9.64 4.37 -10.12
N LEU A 118 -9.86 3.30 -9.36
CA LEU A 118 -10.42 2.03 -9.86
C LEU A 118 -11.92 1.88 -9.60
N GLY A 119 -12.57 2.92 -9.03
CA GLY A 119 -14.01 2.90 -8.74
C GLY A 119 -14.42 2.01 -7.57
N CYS A 120 -13.47 1.63 -6.71
CA CYS A 120 -13.75 0.84 -5.50
C CYS A 120 -14.20 1.72 -4.35
N LYS A 121 -15.05 1.18 -3.46
CA LYS A 121 -15.29 1.75 -2.14
C LYS A 121 -14.06 1.56 -1.25
N PHE A 122 -13.77 2.53 -0.40
CA PHE A 122 -12.61 2.49 0.47
C PHE A 122 -12.96 2.75 1.93
N VAL A 123 -12.40 1.93 2.81
CA VAL A 123 -12.42 2.13 4.26
C VAL A 123 -10.97 2.17 4.73
N GLY A 124 -10.54 3.30 5.27
CA GLY A 124 -9.19 3.49 5.79
C GLY A 124 -9.20 3.74 7.29
N ILE A 125 -8.20 3.20 8.00
CA ILE A 125 -7.97 3.44 9.43
C ILE A 125 -6.54 3.95 9.58
N GLU A 126 -6.37 5.01 10.37
CA GLU A 126 -5.08 5.59 10.73
C GLU A 126 -5.15 6.11 12.16
N ILE A 127 -4.17 5.76 12.98
CA ILE A 127 -4.11 6.15 14.39
C ILE A 127 -3.53 7.54 14.59
N ASP A 128 -2.58 7.96 13.73
CA ASP A 128 -2.01 9.31 13.79
C ASP A 128 -2.94 10.30 13.09
N ARG A 129 -3.50 11.21 13.87
CA ARG A 129 -4.45 12.22 13.37
C ARG A 129 -3.91 13.04 12.21
N ARG A 130 -2.62 13.35 12.20
CA ARG A 130 -2.00 14.16 11.13
C ARG A 130 -1.98 13.39 9.81
N TYR A 131 -1.62 12.11 9.84
CA TYR A 131 -1.66 11.26 8.65
C TYR A 131 -3.09 10.99 8.19
N PHE A 132 -4.01 10.82 9.13
CA PHE A 132 -5.44 10.68 8.83
C PHE A 132 -5.97 11.90 8.06
N ASP A 133 -5.70 13.11 8.55
CA ASP A 133 -6.18 14.35 7.90
C ASP A 133 -5.55 14.52 6.50
N VAL A 134 -4.26 14.21 6.33
CA VAL A 134 -3.58 14.17 5.03
C VAL A 134 -4.22 13.15 4.09
N ALA A 135 -4.52 11.96 4.57
CA ALA A 135 -5.15 10.91 3.77
C ALA A 135 -6.54 11.35 3.28
N CYS A 136 -7.35 11.92 4.16
CA CYS A 136 -8.68 12.44 3.81
C CYS A 136 -8.58 13.48 2.70
N GLU A 137 -7.72 14.50 2.85
CA GLU A 137 -7.53 15.55 1.86
C GLU A 137 -7.10 14.98 0.49
N ARG A 138 -6.14 14.08 0.48
CA ARG A 138 -5.63 13.45 -0.75
C ARG A 138 -6.70 12.63 -1.46
N ILE A 139 -7.44 11.82 -0.73
CA ILE A 139 -8.50 10.98 -1.28
C ILE A 139 -9.65 11.83 -1.82
N GLU A 140 -10.08 12.87 -1.09
CA GLU A 140 -11.11 13.80 -1.55
C GLU A 140 -10.69 14.57 -2.81
N ASN A 141 -9.42 14.99 -2.89
CA ASN A 141 -8.87 15.62 -4.08
C ASN A 141 -8.93 14.69 -5.30
N GLU A 142 -8.55 13.43 -5.13
CA GLU A 142 -8.65 12.43 -6.20
C GLU A 142 -10.09 12.19 -6.65
N GLN A 143 -11.04 12.09 -5.70
CA GLN A 143 -12.45 11.95 -6.01
C GLN A 143 -12.99 13.12 -6.84
N ARG A 144 -12.55 14.36 -6.51
CA ARG A 144 -12.93 15.55 -7.29
C ARG A 144 -12.38 15.49 -8.71
N GLN A 145 -11.12 15.10 -8.87
CA GLN A 145 -10.48 14.98 -10.19
C GLN A 145 -11.16 13.90 -11.05
N CYS A 146 -11.46 12.74 -10.50
CA CYS A 146 -12.16 11.68 -11.22
C CYS A 146 -13.56 12.11 -11.67
N ARG A 147 -14.29 12.92 -10.88
CA ARG A 147 -15.63 13.44 -11.26
C ARG A 147 -15.58 14.48 -12.38
N LEU A 148 -14.48 15.23 -12.49
CA LEU A 148 -14.31 16.25 -13.54
C LEU A 148 -13.85 15.64 -14.87
N ALA A 149 -13.37 14.41 -14.87
CA ALA A 149 -12.86 13.70 -16.05
C ALA A 149 -13.96 12.90 -16.80
N VAL A 150 -15.17 12.88 -16.27
CA VAL A 150 -16.38 12.25 -16.86
C VAL A 150 -17.29 13.31 -17.44
#